data_eed1cb94f705acc8f8e91f850faac1e6
#
_entry.id   eed1cb94f705acc8f8e91f850faac1e6
#
_cell.length_a   1.000
_cell.length_b   1.000
_cell.length_c   1.000
_cell.angle_alpha   90.00
_cell.angle_beta   90.00
_cell.angle_gamma   90.00
#
_symmetry.space_group_name_H-M   'P 1'
#
loop_
_entity.id
_entity.type
_entity.pdbx_description
1 polymer ?
#
loop_
_entity_poly.entity_id
_entity_poly.type
_entity_poly.pdbx_seq_one_letter_code
_entity_poly.pdbx_strand_id
1 'polypeptide(L)'
;MSGDDARRRVVEEFVQALVTTGLLEPTGISHRLSTLLFELGMRASAERGLIEVATPFLEDLYERTRETVHLGVREQLDVVYISKIGGHGFTEVPSRIGERLPLHCTAIGEVMLANADDATFAAVVRRGLTPAGPKTITVPAVLRAQLQSIVDSGHSFEYEESTAGIGCIAAPIRAADGRVIAAVSIAGPMYRFSPEQHRESVRAAMDAISTLFARRVEVPNASALSRGQDCC
;
A
#
# COMPACT_ATOMS: atom_id res chain seq x y z
N MET A 1 -7.90 35.90 -26.35
CA MET A 1 -7.49 34.51 -26.06
C MET A 1 -8.01 34.18 -24.67
N SER A 2 -8.99 33.32 -24.57
CA SER A 2 -9.60 32.96 -23.26
C SER A 2 -8.57 32.17 -22.45
N GLY A 3 -8.60 32.32 -21.10
CA GLY A 3 -7.71 31.55 -20.20
C GLY A 3 -7.91 30.03 -20.34
N ASP A 4 -9.00 29.60 -20.90
CA ASP A 4 -9.31 28.19 -21.19
C ASP A 4 -8.53 27.66 -22.42
N ASP A 5 -8.33 28.46 -23.45
CA ASP A 5 -7.53 28.11 -24.62
C ASP A 5 -6.04 27.91 -24.24
N ALA A 6 -5.52 28.75 -23.33
CA ALA A 6 -4.14 28.64 -22.87
C ALA A 6 -3.93 27.36 -22.05
N ARG A 7 -4.86 27.02 -21.15
CA ARG A 7 -4.82 25.80 -20.35
C ARG A 7 -4.90 24.55 -21.23
N ARG A 8 -5.80 24.54 -22.20
CA ARG A 8 -5.97 23.43 -23.14
C ARG A 8 -4.68 23.16 -23.91
N ARG A 9 -4.04 24.21 -24.42
CA ARG A 9 -2.78 24.12 -25.17
C ARG A 9 -1.65 23.51 -24.32
N VAL A 10 -1.49 23.96 -23.07
CA VAL A 10 -0.51 23.39 -22.14
C VAL A 10 -0.74 21.90 -21.89
N VAL A 11 -2.00 21.48 -21.70
CA VAL A 11 -2.36 20.06 -21.51
C VAL A 11 -2.04 19.26 -22.78
N GLU A 12 -2.38 19.76 -23.96
CA GLU A 12 -2.10 19.11 -25.25
C GLU A 12 -0.58 18.95 -25.48
N GLU A 13 0.23 19.98 -25.21
CA GLU A 13 1.69 19.92 -25.29
C GLU A 13 2.28 18.92 -24.30
N PHE A 14 1.77 18.87 -23.07
CA PHE A 14 2.20 17.90 -22.06
C PHE A 14 1.86 16.46 -22.45
N VAL A 15 0.63 16.20 -22.91
CA VAL A 15 0.22 14.87 -23.40
C VAL A 15 1.09 14.44 -24.58
N GLN A 16 1.36 15.36 -25.53
CA GLN A 16 2.23 15.05 -26.67
C GLN A 16 3.67 14.72 -26.25
N ALA A 17 4.21 15.40 -25.24
CA ALA A 17 5.52 15.07 -24.67
C ALA A 17 5.52 13.67 -24.04
N LEU A 18 4.48 13.29 -23.32
CA LEU A 18 4.34 11.94 -22.75
C LEU A 18 4.20 10.85 -23.82
N VAL A 19 3.52 11.14 -24.94
CA VAL A 19 3.46 10.23 -26.08
C VAL A 19 4.84 10.09 -26.75
N THR A 20 5.53 11.21 -26.97
CA THR A 20 6.87 11.23 -27.61
C THR A 20 7.89 10.48 -26.76
N THR A 21 7.80 10.56 -25.42
CA THR A 21 8.67 9.79 -24.51
C THR A 21 8.25 8.33 -24.35
N GLY A 22 7.15 7.90 -24.97
CA GLY A 22 6.66 6.53 -24.89
C GLY A 22 5.96 6.20 -23.56
N LEU A 23 5.66 7.17 -22.71
CA LEU A 23 4.95 6.97 -21.43
C LEU A 23 3.43 6.83 -21.64
N LEU A 24 2.90 7.44 -22.70
CA LEU A 24 1.52 7.29 -23.14
C LEU A 24 1.46 6.70 -24.54
N GLU A 25 0.41 5.93 -24.81
CA GLU A 25 0.07 5.41 -26.12
C GLU A 25 -1.30 5.93 -26.56
N PRO A 26 -1.46 6.47 -27.79
CA PRO A 26 -2.75 6.89 -28.28
C PRO A 26 -3.67 5.68 -28.51
N THR A 27 -4.94 5.82 -28.13
CA THR A 27 -5.98 4.80 -28.29
C THR A 27 -7.24 5.47 -28.83
N GLY A 28 -7.32 5.61 -30.16
CA GLY A 28 -8.38 6.38 -30.82
C GLY A 28 -8.33 7.84 -30.38
N ILE A 29 -9.38 8.31 -29.70
CA ILE A 29 -9.48 9.70 -29.17
C ILE A 29 -8.95 9.85 -27.75
N SER A 30 -8.47 8.77 -27.14
CA SER A 30 -7.97 8.71 -25.76
C SER A 30 -6.50 8.30 -25.72
N HIS A 31 -5.93 8.27 -24.53
CA HIS A 31 -4.57 7.78 -24.28
C HIS A 31 -4.61 6.75 -23.15
N ARG A 32 -3.68 5.79 -23.21
CA ARG A 32 -3.44 4.85 -22.13
C ARG A 32 -1.98 4.93 -21.67
N LEU A 33 -1.73 4.47 -20.44
CA LEU A 33 -0.38 4.27 -19.95
C LEU A 33 0.29 3.15 -20.77
N SER A 34 1.53 3.37 -21.19
CA SER A 34 2.27 2.41 -22.00
C SER A 34 2.86 1.27 -21.16
N THR A 35 3.23 0.18 -21.83
CA THR A 35 3.97 -0.93 -21.22
C THR A 35 5.33 -0.48 -20.64
N LEU A 36 5.93 0.58 -21.18
CA LEU A 36 7.18 1.16 -20.67
C LEU A 36 7.07 1.58 -19.19
N LEU A 37 5.91 2.12 -18.76
CA LEU A 37 5.70 2.46 -17.34
C LEU A 37 5.70 1.23 -16.45
N PHE A 38 5.12 0.12 -16.91
CA PHE A 38 5.19 -1.16 -16.19
C PHE A 38 6.63 -1.67 -16.10
N GLU A 39 7.39 -1.63 -17.21
CA GLU A 39 8.80 -2.03 -17.22
C GLU A 39 9.66 -1.17 -16.29
N LEU A 40 9.46 0.14 -16.29
CA LEU A 40 10.15 1.06 -15.38
C LEU A 40 9.77 0.79 -13.92
N GLY A 41 8.47 0.58 -13.63
CA GLY A 41 8.00 0.21 -12.30
C GLY A 41 8.63 -1.09 -11.81
N MET A 42 8.71 -2.12 -12.66
CA MET A 42 9.34 -3.40 -12.33
C MET A 42 10.85 -3.30 -12.08
N ARG A 43 11.54 -2.32 -12.68
CA ARG A 43 12.98 -2.09 -12.46
C ARG A 43 13.25 -1.18 -11.28
N ALA A 44 12.37 -0.25 -11.00
CA ALA A 44 12.57 0.80 -10.01
C ALA A 44 12.24 0.37 -8.57
N SER A 45 11.51 -0.74 -8.38
CA SER A 45 10.92 -1.00 -7.07
C SER A 45 11.86 -1.74 -6.12
N ALA A 46 12.27 -1.05 -5.06
CA ALA A 46 12.77 -1.68 -3.84
C ALA A 46 11.72 -2.66 -3.27
N GLU A 47 10.44 -2.39 -3.51
CA GLU A 47 9.28 -3.19 -3.08
C GLU A 47 9.14 -4.51 -3.84
N ARG A 48 9.77 -4.66 -5.02
CA ARG A 48 9.72 -5.91 -5.80
C ARG A 48 10.15 -7.12 -4.97
N GLY A 49 11.24 -7.00 -4.24
CA GLY A 49 11.72 -8.06 -3.35
C GLY A 49 10.71 -8.39 -2.25
N LEU A 50 10.01 -7.39 -1.74
CA LEU A 50 8.96 -7.56 -0.74
C LEU A 50 7.73 -8.25 -1.33
N ILE A 51 7.27 -7.82 -2.51
CA ILE A 51 6.13 -8.45 -3.22
C ILE A 51 6.42 -9.93 -3.48
N GLU A 52 7.62 -10.26 -4.01
CA GLU A 52 8.01 -11.63 -4.29
C GLU A 52 7.99 -12.53 -3.03
N VAL A 53 8.49 -12.01 -1.89
CA VAL A 53 8.48 -12.72 -0.61
C VAL A 53 7.06 -12.83 -0.06
N ALA A 54 6.27 -11.78 -0.15
CA ALA A 54 4.94 -11.72 0.46
C ALA A 54 3.89 -12.54 -0.30
N THR A 55 3.96 -12.61 -1.63
CA THR A 55 2.93 -13.22 -2.49
C THR A 55 2.41 -14.57 -1.99
N PRO A 56 3.24 -15.59 -1.67
CA PRO A 56 2.72 -16.89 -1.24
C PRO A 56 1.93 -16.82 0.06
N PHE A 57 2.25 -15.90 0.97
CA PHE A 57 1.53 -15.71 2.23
C PHE A 57 0.22 -14.92 2.03
N LEU A 58 0.20 -13.97 1.10
CA LEU A 58 -1.02 -13.27 0.72
C LEU A 58 -2.02 -14.22 0.05
N GLU A 59 -1.52 -15.14 -0.79
CA GLU A 59 -2.32 -16.19 -1.42
C GLU A 59 -2.89 -17.16 -0.38
N ASP A 60 -2.08 -17.64 0.58
CA ASP A 60 -2.55 -18.50 1.68
C ASP A 60 -3.61 -17.79 2.54
N LEU A 61 -3.40 -16.51 2.89
CA LEU A 61 -4.40 -15.72 3.59
C LEU A 61 -5.72 -15.66 2.81
N TYR A 62 -5.67 -15.41 1.52
CA TYR A 62 -6.85 -15.36 0.66
C TYR A 62 -7.55 -16.73 0.59
N GLU A 63 -6.79 -17.82 0.37
CA GLU A 63 -7.36 -19.16 0.30
C GLU A 63 -8.08 -19.57 1.58
N ARG A 64 -7.55 -19.18 2.74
CA ARG A 64 -8.12 -19.50 4.05
C ARG A 64 -9.29 -18.62 4.47
N THR A 65 -9.29 -17.35 4.04
CA THR A 65 -10.28 -16.36 4.48
C THR A 65 -11.33 -16.05 3.45
N ARG A 66 -10.99 -16.17 2.16
CA ARG A 66 -11.78 -15.75 0.99
C ARG A 66 -12.13 -14.26 1.02
N GLU A 67 -11.39 -13.49 1.80
CA GLU A 67 -11.51 -12.05 1.90
C GLU A 67 -10.41 -11.33 1.13
N THR A 68 -10.58 -10.04 0.86
CA THR A 68 -9.56 -9.26 0.15
C THR A 68 -8.32 -9.08 1.01
N VAL A 69 -7.16 -9.45 0.48
CA VAL A 69 -5.86 -9.29 1.13
C VAL A 69 -5.08 -8.19 0.43
N HIS A 70 -4.47 -7.29 1.21
CA HIS A 70 -3.62 -6.22 0.67
C HIS A 70 -2.22 -6.27 1.28
N LEU A 71 -1.26 -5.82 0.48
CA LEU A 71 0.07 -5.41 0.92
C LEU A 71 0.22 -3.93 0.59
N GLY A 72 0.58 -3.12 1.56
CA GLY A 72 0.76 -1.68 1.38
C GLY A 72 2.05 -1.17 2.00
N VAL A 73 2.57 -0.11 1.41
CA VAL A 73 3.74 0.63 1.87
C VAL A 73 3.38 2.09 2.15
N ARG A 74 4.16 2.75 3.00
CA ARG A 74 3.99 4.18 3.25
C ARG A 74 4.75 4.99 2.22
N GLU A 75 4.06 5.90 1.58
CA GLU A 75 4.64 6.89 0.71
C GLU A 75 4.25 8.30 1.18
N GLN A 76 5.16 8.95 1.88
CA GLN A 76 4.94 10.22 2.57
C GLN A 76 3.84 10.10 3.65
N LEU A 77 2.66 10.70 3.43
CA LEU A 77 1.51 10.72 4.34
C LEU A 77 0.36 9.81 3.88
N ASP A 78 0.63 8.91 2.92
CA ASP A 78 -0.34 8.00 2.33
C ASP A 78 0.15 6.55 2.36
N VAL A 79 -0.80 5.62 2.29
CA VAL A 79 -0.56 4.22 1.93
C VAL A 79 -0.61 4.09 0.41
N VAL A 80 0.30 3.33 -0.17
CA VAL A 80 0.21 2.83 -1.54
C VAL A 80 0.00 1.33 -1.50
N TYR A 81 -1.07 0.83 -2.09
CA TYR A 81 -1.27 -0.60 -2.23
C TYR A 81 -0.39 -1.16 -3.35
N ILE A 82 0.57 -2.00 -2.98
CA ILE A 82 1.53 -2.62 -3.92
C ILE A 82 1.13 -4.05 -4.32
N SER A 83 0.20 -4.68 -3.58
CA SER A 83 -0.42 -5.94 -3.96
C SER A 83 -1.85 -6.01 -3.42
N LYS A 84 -2.72 -6.69 -4.17
CA LYS A 84 -4.11 -7.02 -3.81
C LYS A 84 -4.44 -8.40 -4.34
N ILE A 85 -4.96 -9.26 -3.46
CA ILE A 85 -5.50 -10.59 -3.82
C ILE A 85 -6.95 -10.64 -3.37
N GLY A 86 -7.83 -11.10 -4.24
CA GLY A 86 -9.28 -11.15 -4.00
C GLY A 86 -10.04 -10.20 -4.94
N GLY A 87 -11.34 -10.11 -4.72
CA GLY A 87 -12.21 -9.28 -5.56
C GLY A 87 -13.03 -10.07 -6.59
N HIS A 88 -13.18 -11.38 -6.39
CA HIS A 88 -14.01 -12.27 -7.25
C HIS A 88 -15.32 -12.69 -6.56
N GLY A 89 -15.83 -11.90 -5.63
CA GLY A 89 -17.06 -12.18 -4.87
C GLY A 89 -18.12 -11.10 -5.02
N PHE A 90 -19.30 -11.34 -4.44
CA PHE A 90 -20.45 -10.43 -4.50
C PHE A 90 -20.26 -9.07 -3.81
N THR A 91 -19.17 -8.88 -3.07
CA THR A 91 -18.86 -7.59 -2.44
C THR A 91 -17.36 -7.35 -2.56
N GLU A 92 -16.98 -6.53 -3.52
CA GLU A 92 -15.60 -6.10 -3.69
C GLU A 92 -15.25 -4.97 -2.71
N VAL A 93 -14.10 -5.10 -2.05
CA VAL A 93 -13.48 -3.95 -1.41
C VAL A 93 -13.03 -2.99 -2.52
N PRO A 94 -13.51 -1.73 -2.54
CA PRO A 94 -13.23 -0.78 -3.62
C PRO A 94 -11.80 -0.22 -3.48
N SER A 95 -10.81 -1.06 -3.74
CA SER A 95 -9.38 -0.72 -3.67
C SER A 95 -8.66 -1.19 -4.92
N ARG A 96 -7.56 -0.54 -5.29
CA ARG A 96 -6.77 -0.86 -6.48
C ARG A 96 -5.27 -0.88 -6.16
N ILE A 97 -4.51 -1.72 -6.87
CA ILE A 97 -3.05 -1.66 -6.84
C ILE A 97 -2.62 -0.29 -7.38
N GLY A 98 -1.67 0.36 -6.70
CA GLY A 98 -1.22 1.72 -7.01
C GLY A 98 -2.11 2.83 -6.43
N GLU A 99 -3.23 2.50 -5.80
CA GLU A 99 -4.09 3.48 -5.14
C GLU A 99 -3.40 4.04 -3.90
N ARG A 100 -3.63 5.36 -3.69
CA ARG A 100 -3.15 6.09 -2.53
C ARG A 100 -4.31 6.42 -1.61
N LEU A 101 -4.19 6.04 -0.34
CA LEU A 101 -5.17 6.36 0.70
C LEU A 101 -4.48 7.01 1.90
N PRO A 102 -5.15 7.93 2.62
CA PRO A 102 -4.57 8.58 3.78
C PRO A 102 -4.20 7.58 4.88
N LEU A 103 -3.09 7.87 5.61
CA LEU A 103 -2.63 7.02 6.71
C LEU A 103 -3.65 6.89 7.85
N HIS A 104 -4.45 7.92 8.12
CA HIS A 104 -5.29 8.00 9.32
C HIS A 104 -6.62 7.25 9.25
N CYS A 105 -6.99 6.70 8.10
CA CYS A 105 -8.30 6.10 7.89
C CYS A 105 -8.27 4.71 7.26
N THR A 106 -7.12 4.06 7.23
CA THR A 106 -6.97 2.69 6.74
C THR A 106 -6.20 1.85 7.75
N ALA A 107 -6.55 0.59 7.95
CA ALA A 107 -5.85 -0.28 8.91
C ALA A 107 -4.34 -0.35 8.62
N ILE A 108 -3.92 -0.49 7.33
CA ILE A 108 -2.51 -0.43 6.92
C ILE A 108 -1.89 0.93 7.27
N GLY A 109 -2.60 2.02 6.98
CA GLY A 109 -2.13 3.38 7.26
C GLY A 109 -1.93 3.64 8.74
N GLU A 110 -2.86 3.21 9.57
CA GLU A 110 -2.75 3.33 11.02
C GLU A 110 -1.60 2.53 11.60
N VAL A 111 -1.37 1.29 11.13
CA VAL A 111 -0.19 0.49 11.49
C VAL A 111 1.10 1.22 11.13
N MET A 112 1.17 1.83 9.92
CA MET A 112 2.32 2.62 9.49
C MET A 112 2.52 3.87 10.34
N LEU A 113 1.43 4.60 10.62
CA LEU A 113 1.45 5.83 11.40
C LEU A 113 1.78 5.58 12.87
N ALA A 114 1.28 4.48 13.44
CA ALA A 114 1.58 4.06 14.81
C ALA A 114 3.07 3.76 15.04
N ASN A 115 3.77 3.34 13.98
CA ASN A 115 5.21 3.05 14.01
C ASN A 115 6.08 4.14 13.36
N ALA A 116 5.49 5.30 13.05
CA ALA A 116 6.19 6.46 12.52
C ALA A 116 6.64 7.41 13.65
N ASP A 117 7.46 8.41 13.31
CA ASP A 117 7.87 9.45 14.22
C ASP A 117 6.77 10.50 14.48
N ASP A 118 6.90 11.26 15.56
CA ASP A 118 5.96 12.35 15.92
C ASP A 118 5.87 13.43 14.84
N ALA A 119 6.92 13.64 14.05
CA ALA A 119 6.90 14.61 12.96
C ALA A 119 5.93 14.17 11.84
N THR A 120 5.91 12.86 11.53
CA THR A 120 4.95 12.27 10.58
C THR A 120 3.51 12.40 11.09
N PHE A 121 3.25 12.06 12.36
CA PHE A 121 1.93 12.27 12.97
C PHE A 121 1.49 13.73 12.88
N ALA A 122 2.36 14.66 13.28
CA ALA A 122 2.05 16.09 13.20
C ALA A 122 1.80 16.55 11.76
N ALA A 123 2.50 15.99 10.78
CA ALA A 123 2.27 16.28 9.35
C ALA A 123 0.90 15.76 8.87
N VAL A 124 0.48 14.55 9.29
CA VAL A 124 -0.85 14.01 9.00
C VAL A 124 -1.94 14.91 9.57
N VAL A 125 -1.80 15.32 10.83
CA VAL A 125 -2.76 16.23 11.49
C VAL A 125 -2.81 17.59 10.79
N ARG A 126 -1.66 18.17 10.41
CA ARG A 126 -1.61 19.44 9.67
C ARG A 126 -2.23 19.36 8.29
N ARG A 127 -2.10 18.21 7.58
CA ARG A 127 -2.78 17.99 6.29
C ARG A 127 -4.29 17.95 6.46
N GLY A 128 -4.78 17.58 7.62
CA GLY A 128 -6.18 17.44 7.98
C GLY A 128 -6.64 15.98 7.97
N LEU A 129 -7.41 15.61 8.98
CA LEU A 129 -8.03 14.28 9.11
C LEU A 129 -9.39 14.29 8.37
N THR A 130 -9.32 14.29 7.03
CA THR A 130 -10.52 14.37 6.18
C THR A 130 -11.31 13.06 6.27
N PRO A 131 -12.64 13.13 6.49
CA PRO A 131 -13.50 11.94 6.47
C PRO A 131 -13.44 11.23 5.11
N ALA A 132 -13.14 9.92 5.14
CA ALA A 132 -13.19 9.03 3.98
C ALA A 132 -14.39 8.08 4.07
N GLY A 133 -14.64 7.54 5.25
CA GLY A 133 -15.80 6.71 5.58
C GLY A 133 -16.64 7.31 6.70
N PRO A 134 -17.76 6.66 7.05
CA PRO A 134 -18.69 7.20 8.08
C PRO A 134 -18.12 7.22 9.49
N LYS A 135 -17.10 6.41 9.76
CA LYS A 135 -16.48 6.30 11.09
C LYS A 135 -15.02 6.79 11.12
N THR A 136 -14.56 7.48 10.09
CA THR A 136 -13.21 8.06 10.05
C THR A 136 -12.92 8.87 11.32
N ILE A 137 -11.79 8.60 11.96
CA ILE A 137 -11.32 9.38 13.10
C ILE A 137 -10.82 10.74 12.61
N THR A 138 -11.50 11.80 13.02
CA THR A 138 -11.18 13.20 12.64
C THR A 138 -10.60 14.04 13.78
N VAL A 139 -10.53 13.46 14.99
CA VAL A 139 -10.01 14.13 16.19
C VAL A 139 -8.60 13.63 16.49
N PRO A 140 -7.57 14.49 16.46
CA PRO A 140 -6.17 14.09 16.64
C PRO A 140 -5.89 13.32 17.94
N ALA A 141 -6.54 13.70 19.05
CA ALA A 141 -6.35 13.02 20.33
C ALA A 141 -6.90 11.58 20.31
N VAL A 142 -8.04 11.37 19.64
CA VAL A 142 -8.63 10.03 19.47
C VAL A 142 -7.74 9.17 18.57
N LEU A 143 -7.26 9.72 17.45
CA LEU A 143 -6.32 9.04 16.58
C LEU A 143 -5.05 8.64 17.33
N ARG A 144 -4.46 9.54 18.13
CA ARG A 144 -3.26 9.22 18.92
C ARG A 144 -3.50 8.08 19.91
N ALA A 145 -4.65 8.04 20.57
CA ALA A 145 -5.01 6.95 21.48
C ALA A 145 -5.14 5.61 20.74
N GLN A 146 -5.77 5.61 19.55
CA GLN A 146 -5.86 4.42 18.69
C GLN A 146 -4.48 3.94 18.24
N LEU A 147 -3.61 4.84 17.78
CA LEU A 147 -2.24 4.51 17.39
C LEU A 147 -1.43 3.90 18.54
N GLN A 148 -1.60 4.38 19.79
CA GLN A 148 -0.96 3.77 20.94
C GLN A 148 -1.47 2.34 21.18
N SER A 149 -2.77 2.10 21.07
CA SER A 149 -3.35 0.76 21.16
C SER A 149 -2.79 -0.20 20.09
N ILE A 150 -2.50 0.33 18.88
CA ILE A 150 -1.89 -0.45 17.80
C ILE A 150 -0.43 -0.82 18.13
N VAL A 151 0.33 0.10 18.71
CA VAL A 151 1.71 -0.20 19.18
C VAL A 151 1.68 -1.32 20.22
N ASP A 152 0.76 -1.25 21.18
CA ASP A 152 0.66 -2.20 22.29
C ASP A 152 0.17 -3.58 21.84
N SER A 153 -0.75 -3.65 20.87
CA SER A 153 -1.36 -4.88 20.38
C SER A 153 -0.67 -5.50 19.18
N GLY A 154 0.11 -4.70 18.43
CA GLY A 154 0.81 -5.11 17.21
C GLY A 154 -0.08 -5.21 15.96
N HIS A 155 -1.33 -4.73 16.01
CA HIS A 155 -2.26 -4.75 14.86
C HIS A 155 -3.29 -3.62 14.97
N SER A 156 -3.84 -3.20 13.82
CA SER A 156 -4.97 -2.28 13.72
C SER A 156 -6.23 -3.03 13.34
N PHE A 157 -7.34 -2.63 13.96
CA PHE A 157 -8.69 -2.92 13.49
C PHE A 157 -9.32 -1.64 12.98
N GLU A 158 -9.86 -1.66 11.78
CA GLU A 158 -10.56 -0.55 11.15
C GLU A 158 -11.99 -0.96 10.83
N TYR A 159 -12.95 -0.09 11.16
CA TYR A 159 -14.38 -0.34 11.01
C TYR A 159 -15.04 0.84 10.30
N GLU A 160 -15.24 0.75 8.98
CA GLU A 160 -15.90 1.78 8.16
C GLU A 160 -15.23 3.15 8.20
N GLU A 161 -13.92 3.21 8.50
CA GLU A 161 -13.18 4.47 8.52
C GLU A 161 -12.76 4.91 7.12
N SER A 162 -12.42 3.96 6.25
CA SER A 162 -12.09 4.22 4.84
C SER A 162 -13.29 4.07 3.92
N THR A 163 -14.16 3.11 4.20
CA THR A 163 -15.28 2.74 3.31
C THR A 163 -16.44 2.21 4.12
N ALA A 164 -17.65 2.73 3.87
CA ALA A 164 -18.87 2.26 4.52
C ALA A 164 -19.08 0.74 4.31
N GLY A 165 -19.45 0.03 5.38
CA GLY A 165 -19.74 -1.40 5.35
C GLY A 165 -18.52 -2.31 5.24
N ILE A 166 -17.29 -1.78 5.22
CA ILE A 166 -16.05 -2.55 5.17
C ILE A 166 -15.34 -2.49 6.53
N GLY A 167 -14.85 -3.64 7.00
CA GLY A 167 -13.93 -3.75 8.12
C GLY A 167 -12.61 -4.34 7.69
N CYS A 168 -11.54 -3.98 8.40
CA CYS A 168 -10.18 -4.42 8.11
C CYS A 168 -9.44 -4.81 9.38
N ILE A 169 -8.47 -5.72 9.24
CA ILE A 169 -7.39 -5.92 10.20
C ILE A 169 -6.06 -5.82 9.47
N ALA A 170 -5.07 -5.15 10.07
CA ALA A 170 -3.72 -5.07 9.52
C ALA A 170 -2.65 -5.31 10.58
N ALA A 171 -1.48 -5.83 10.14
CA ALA A 171 -0.29 -5.99 10.96
C ALA A 171 0.97 -5.52 10.22
N PRO A 172 2.00 -5.01 10.95
CA PRO A 172 3.21 -4.45 10.38
C PRO A 172 4.15 -5.54 9.86
N ILE A 173 4.76 -5.34 8.70
CA ILE A 173 5.91 -6.11 8.22
C ILE A 173 7.18 -5.33 8.59
N ARG A 174 8.14 -6.01 9.22
CA ARG A 174 9.35 -5.39 9.74
C ARG A 174 10.59 -5.85 8.97
N ALA A 175 11.51 -4.92 8.78
CA ALA A 175 12.87 -5.21 8.34
C ALA A 175 13.70 -5.82 9.49
N ALA A 176 14.93 -6.30 9.18
CA ALA A 176 15.86 -6.87 10.15
C ALA A 176 16.23 -5.92 11.32
N ASP A 177 16.22 -4.62 11.06
CA ASP A 177 16.47 -3.57 12.06
C ASP A 177 15.23 -3.20 12.92
N GLY A 178 14.11 -3.91 12.73
CA GLY A 178 12.85 -3.71 13.45
C GLY A 178 11.95 -2.61 12.90
N ARG A 179 12.40 -1.80 11.92
CA ARG A 179 11.57 -0.76 11.30
C ARG A 179 10.40 -1.37 10.54
N VAL A 180 9.24 -0.76 10.65
CA VAL A 180 8.07 -1.12 9.82
C VAL A 180 8.29 -0.60 8.41
N ILE A 181 8.31 -1.51 7.44
CA ILE A 181 8.55 -1.23 6.01
C ILE A 181 7.29 -1.38 5.16
N ALA A 182 6.36 -2.21 5.61
CA ALA A 182 5.10 -2.49 4.95
C ALA A 182 4.06 -2.93 5.98
N ALA A 183 2.82 -3.14 5.54
CA ALA A 183 1.83 -3.88 6.32
C ALA A 183 0.96 -4.75 5.41
N VAL A 184 0.49 -5.86 5.97
CA VAL A 184 -0.48 -6.77 5.37
C VAL A 184 -1.85 -6.56 6.02
N SER A 185 -2.92 -6.63 5.24
CA SER A 185 -4.29 -6.57 5.77
C SER A 185 -5.22 -7.58 5.13
N ILE A 186 -6.28 -7.91 5.88
CA ILE A 186 -7.48 -8.58 5.38
C ILE A 186 -8.63 -7.60 5.53
N ALA A 187 -9.45 -7.47 4.49
CA ALA A 187 -10.60 -6.58 4.45
C ALA A 187 -11.82 -7.30 3.88
N GLY A 188 -12.96 -7.09 4.50
CA GLY A 188 -14.21 -7.70 4.07
C GLY A 188 -15.44 -6.93 4.52
N PRO A 189 -16.63 -7.27 3.98
CA PRO A 189 -17.89 -6.64 4.33
C PRO A 189 -18.34 -7.03 5.72
N MET A 190 -18.63 -6.04 6.57
CA MET A 190 -18.93 -6.20 7.99
C MET A 190 -20.17 -7.06 8.30
N TYR A 191 -21.07 -7.26 7.35
CA TYR A 191 -22.23 -8.14 7.57
C TYR A 191 -21.85 -9.63 7.71
N ARG A 192 -20.62 -10.03 7.28
CA ARG A 192 -20.11 -11.41 7.37
C ARG A 192 -18.65 -11.50 7.82
N PHE A 193 -17.94 -10.37 7.88
CA PHE A 193 -16.52 -10.29 8.23
C PHE A 193 -16.36 -9.68 9.62
N SER A 194 -15.63 -10.36 10.48
CA SER A 194 -15.22 -9.87 11.81
C SER A 194 -13.70 -9.83 11.85
N PRO A 195 -13.10 -8.64 11.82
CA PRO A 195 -11.65 -8.47 11.79
C PRO A 195 -10.90 -9.23 12.88
N GLU A 196 -11.48 -9.32 14.10
CA GLU A 196 -10.85 -9.95 15.27
C GLU A 196 -10.58 -11.44 15.07
N GLN A 197 -11.44 -12.13 14.31
CA GLN A 197 -11.31 -13.57 14.04
C GLN A 197 -10.08 -13.88 13.18
N HIS A 198 -9.54 -12.89 12.48
CA HIS A 198 -8.41 -13.04 11.57
C HIS A 198 -7.06 -12.62 12.18
N ARG A 199 -7.04 -12.24 13.47
CA ARG A 199 -5.83 -11.77 14.18
C ARG A 199 -4.66 -12.73 14.03
N GLU A 200 -4.87 -14.00 14.35
CA GLU A 200 -3.79 -15.01 14.30
C GLU A 200 -3.31 -15.28 12.86
N SER A 201 -4.23 -15.26 11.89
CA SER A 201 -3.88 -15.45 10.48
C SER A 201 -3.02 -14.31 9.94
N VAL A 202 -3.40 -13.05 10.21
CA VAL A 202 -2.64 -11.87 9.80
C VAL A 202 -1.29 -11.82 10.51
N ARG A 203 -1.24 -12.16 11.80
CA ARG A 203 0.00 -12.22 12.58
C ARG A 203 0.96 -13.27 12.02
N ALA A 204 0.48 -14.48 11.74
CA ALA A 204 1.31 -15.54 11.17
C ALA A 204 1.92 -15.14 9.81
N ALA A 205 1.13 -14.51 8.94
CA ALA A 205 1.62 -14.01 7.67
C ALA A 205 2.67 -12.90 7.85
N MET A 206 2.40 -11.93 8.73
CA MET A 206 3.33 -10.84 9.06
C MET A 206 4.68 -11.39 9.58
N ASP A 207 4.66 -12.33 10.53
CA ASP A 207 5.86 -12.92 11.11
C ASP A 207 6.70 -13.66 10.04
N ALA A 208 6.01 -14.44 9.17
CA ALA A 208 6.65 -15.19 8.11
C ALA A 208 7.27 -14.26 7.05
N ILE A 209 6.52 -13.26 6.57
CA ILE A 209 7.01 -12.30 5.59
C ILE A 209 8.20 -11.51 6.16
N SER A 210 8.10 -11.00 7.39
CA SER A 210 9.17 -10.25 8.05
C SER A 210 10.46 -11.09 8.17
N THR A 211 10.32 -12.35 8.61
CA THR A 211 11.46 -13.28 8.76
C THR A 211 12.15 -13.57 7.43
N LEU A 212 11.39 -13.86 6.39
CA LEU A 212 11.96 -14.20 5.08
C LEU A 212 12.54 -12.98 4.38
N PHE A 213 11.90 -11.84 4.50
CA PHE A 213 12.40 -10.60 3.91
C PHE A 213 13.72 -10.17 4.58
N ALA A 214 13.83 -10.26 5.91
CA ALA A 214 15.07 -9.96 6.63
C ALA A 214 16.22 -10.83 6.13
N ARG A 215 16.01 -12.15 5.97
CA ARG A 215 17.03 -13.10 5.46
C ARG A 215 17.46 -12.78 4.02
N ARG A 216 16.53 -12.32 3.17
CA ARG A 216 16.83 -11.98 1.76
C ARG A 216 17.74 -10.75 1.65
N VAL A 217 17.58 -9.77 2.51
CA VAL A 217 18.38 -8.54 2.51
C VAL A 217 19.80 -8.79 3.04
N GLU A 218 19.98 -9.77 3.94
CA GLU A 218 21.29 -10.14 4.49
C GLU A 218 22.19 -10.90 3.50
N VAL A 219 21.64 -11.49 2.42
CA VAL A 219 22.42 -12.14 1.36
C VAL A 219 22.78 -11.12 0.29
N PRO A 220 24.03 -10.59 0.24
CA PRO A 220 24.45 -9.70 -0.84
C PRO A 220 24.31 -10.45 -2.17
N ASN A 221 23.78 -9.77 -3.18
CA ASN A 221 23.59 -10.31 -4.53
C ASN A 221 24.93 -10.76 -5.11
N ALA A 222 25.28 -12.04 -4.97
CA ALA A 222 26.56 -12.62 -5.42
C ALA A 222 26.75 -12.54 -6.94
N SER A 223 25.73 -12.12 -7.70
CA SER A 223 25.78 -11.93 -9.15
C SER A 223 26.36 -10.61 -9.61
N ALA A 224 26.68 -9.67 -8.72
CA ALA A 224 27.30 -8.39 -9.07
C ALA A 224 28.84 -8.44 -9.15
N LEU A 225 29.49 -9.50 -8.67
CA LEU A 225 30.94 -9.62 -8.58
C LEU A 225 31.59 -10.38 -9.76
N SER A 226 30.82 -10.92 -10.71
CA SER A 226 31.36 -11.73 -11.81
C SER A 226 31.53 -10.99 -13.16
N ARG A 227 31.37 -9.68 -13.22
CA ARG A 227 31.54 -8.89 -14.47
C ARG A 227 32.74 -7.95 -14.45
N GLY A 228 33.80 -8.32 -13.73
CA GLY A 228 34.98 -7.46 -13.59
C GLY A 228 36.32 -8.12 -13.92
N GLN A 229 36.34 -9.27 -14.56
CA GLN A 229 37.61 -9.89 -15.00
C GLN A 229 37.41 -10.61 -16.31
N ASP A 230 37.43 -9.86 -17.41
CA ASP A 230 37.88 -10.31 -18.74
C ASP A 230 37.98 -9.09 -19.64
N CYS A 231 39.10 -8.36 -19.52
CA CYS A 231 39.67 -7.50 -20.53
C CYS A 231 41.18 -7.45 -20.30
N CYS A 232 41.88 -8.39 -20.92
CA CYS A 232 43.25 -8.24 -21.36
C CYS A 232 43.32 -8.75 -22.79
#